data_37b5ee79476fc6b3f7282b180f1dd15d
#
_entry.id   37b5ee79476fc6b3f7282b180f1dd15d
#
_cell.length_a   1.000
_cell.length_b   1.000
_cell.length_c   1.000
_cell.angle_alpha   90.00
_cell.angle_beta   90.00
_cell.angle_gamma   90.00
#
_symmetry.space_group_name_H-M   'P 1'
#
loop_
_entity.id
_entity.type
_entity.pdbx_description
1 polymer ?
#
loop_
_entity_poly.entity_id
_entity_poly.type
_entity_poly.pdbx_seq_one_letter_code
_entity_poly.pdbx_strand_id
1 'polypeptide(L)'
;GGIIDGVYQTAGKRSPRWPDGNILYEGEFNRAIVNRLMKLCKEAGIDAINLVDTQEDVPLSKRTEKANDIYRQQMDMDGKPCIYVSIHANGFSAEEPNGWAVYTSIGETKSDKIATILYEKAVAEFPEERMRIDTRSDGDADQESNFWVLRKTVMPAILSENFFMTNSDNCHKYLLDEEGRDRVAKIHFEMIQQIEKENII
;
A
#
# COMPACT_ATOMS: atom_id res chain seq x y z
N GLY A 1 -1.25 -12.60 -1.80
CA GLY A 1 -1.66 -13.90 -2.29
C GLY A 1 -1.40 -14.10 -3.76
N GLY A 2 -0.85 -15.27 -4.10
CA GLY A 2 -0.55 -15.65 -5.47
C GLY A 2 -1.69 -16.38 -6.15
N ILE A 3 -1.60 -16.46 -7.49
CA ILE A 3 -2.48 -17.25 -8.34
C ILE A 3 -1.57 -18.13 -9.20
N ILE A 4 -1.79 -19.45 -9.20
CA ILE A 4 -1.12 -20.41 -10.09
C ILE A 4 -2.22 -21.23 -10.80
N ASP A 5 -2.21 -21.25 -12.11
CA ASP A 5 -3.21 -21.95 -12.94
C ASP A 5 -4.67 -21.61 -12.55
N GLY A 6 -4.94 -20.33 -12.25
CA GLY A 6 -6.25 -19.85 -11.82
C GLY A 6 -6.64 -20.20 -10.37
N VAL A 7 -5.75 -20.84 -9.61
CA VAL A 7 -5.99 -21.24 -8.22
C VAL A 7 -5.25 -20.29 -7.26
N TYR A 8 -5.97 -19.70 -6.32
CA TYR A 8 -5.37 -18.86 -5.28
C TYR A 8 -4.56 -19.71 -4.29
N GLN A 9 -3.31 -19.31 -4.09
CA GLN A 9 -2.34 -20.07 -3.28
C GLN A 9 -2.41 -19.73 -1.79
N THR A 10 -2.86 -18.50 -1.43
CA THR A 10 -2.86 -18.04 -0.06
C THR A 10 -4.29 -18.01 0.49
N ALA A 11 -4.64 -19.01 1.27
CA ALA A 11 -5.94 -19.06 1.96
C ALA A 11 -6.12 -17.86 2.91
N GLY A 12 -7.35 -17.32 3.01
CA GLY A 12 -7.69 -16.24 3.94
C GLY A 12 -7.37 -14.82 3.47
N LYS A 13 -6.66 -14.67 2.35
CA LYS A 13 -6.39 -13.35 1.75
C LYS A 13 -7.46 -12.96 0.72
N ARG A 14 -8.71 -12.98 1.16
CA ARG A 14 -9.90 -12.68 0.35
C ARG A 14 -11.07 -12.20 1.22
N SER A 15 -12.01 -11.50 0.60
CA SER A 15 -13.30 -11.18 1.22
C SER A 15 -14.16 -12.43 1.46
N PRO A 16 -15.23 -12.34 2.25
CA PRO A 16 -16.34 -13.28 2.14
C PRO A 16 -16.86 -13.32 0.69
N ARG A 17 -17.62 -14.37 0.35
CA ARG A 17 -18.46 -14.34 -0.84
C ARG A 17 -19.67 -13.47 -0.54
N TRP A 18 -19.81 -12.36 -1.25
CA TRP A 18 -20.91 -11.43 -1.10
C TRP A 18 -22.22 -11.99 -1.69
N PRO A 19 -23.39 -11.45 -1.30
CA PRO A 19 -24.68 -11.91 -1.84
C PRO A 19 -24.81 -11.78 -3.36
N ASP A 20 -24.12 -10.84 -3.97
CA ASP A 20 -24.04 -10.64 -5.42
C ASP A 20 -23.12 -11.65 -6.13
N GLY A 21 -22.48 -12.53 -5.37
CA GLY A 21 -21.55 -13.55 -5.85
C GLY A 21 -20.08 -13.12 -5.96
N ASN A 22 -19.78 -11.84 -5.73
CA ASN A 22 -18.42 -11.31 -5.80
C ASN A 22 -17.55 -11.81 -4.65
N ILE A 23 -16.27 -11.95 -4.94
CA ILE A 23 -15.19 -12.19 -3.97
C ILE A 23 -14.03 -11.30 -4.35
N LEU A 24 -13.56 -10.49 -3.42
CA LEU A 24 -12.29 -9.79 -3.57
C LEU A 24 -11.14 -10.71 -3.16
N TYR A 25 -10.11 -10.78 -3.98
CA TYR A 25 -8.84 -11.39 -3.61
C TYR A 25 -7.79 -10.29 -3.42
N GLU A 26 -7.26 -10.16 -2.21
CA GLU A 26 -6.34 -9.08 -1.84
C GLU A 26 -5.17 -8.95 -2.81
N GLY A 27 -4.54 -10.06 -3.20
CA GLY A 27 -3.41 -10.01 -4.13
C GLY A 27 -3.78 -9.54 -5.55
N GLU A 28 -5.01 -9.74 -5.99
CA GLU A 28 -5.52 -9.17 -7.24
C GLU A 28 -5.67 -7.66 -7.10
N PHE A 29 -6.34 -7.21 -6.04
CA PHE A 29 -6.49 -5.78 -5.74
C PHE A 29 -5.13 -5.08 -5.66
N ASN A 30 -4.19 -5.60 -4.88
CA ASN A 30 -2.86 -4.99 -4.71
C ASN A 30 -2.16 -4.81 -6.07
N ARG A 31 -2.19 -5.83 -6.94
CA ARG A 31 -1.63 -5.73 -8.30
C ARG A 31 -2.37 -4.73 -9.17
N ALA A 32 -3.69 -4.66 -9.06
CA ALA A 32 -4.51 -3.71 -9.82
C ALA A 32 -4.15 -2.25 -9.47
N ILE A 33 -3.95 -1.95 -8.16
CA ILE A 33 -3.51 -0.62 -7.73
C ILE A 33 -2.07 -0.33 -8.19
N VAL A 34 -1.14 -1.27 -8.00
CA VAL A 34 0.25 -1.09 -8.43
C VAL A 34 0.34 -0.84 -9.94
N ASN A 35 -0.41 -1.56 -10.77
CA ASN A 35 -0.41 -1.36 -12.21
C ASN A 35 -0.89 0.05 -12.62
N ARG A 36 -1.93 0.57 -11.95
CA ARG A 36 -2.40 1.96 -12.14
C ARG A 36 -1.32 2.96 -11.75
N LEU A 37 -0.71 2.75 -10.60
CA LEU A 37 0.36 3.60 -10.08
C LEU A 37 1.58 3.62 -11.00
N MET A 38 2.03 2.45 -11.48
CA MET A 38 3.12 2.35 -12.46
C MET A 38 2.84 3.12 -13.75
N LYS A 39 1.58 3.07 -14.24
CA LYS A 39 1.17 3.85 -15.40
C LYS A 39 1.25 5.35 -15.13
N LEU A 40 0.70 5.82 -14.02
CA LEU A 40 0.72 7.24 -13.62
C LEU A 40 2.15 7.75 -13.43
N CYS A 41 3.02 6.99 -12.77
CA CYS A 41 4.43 7.34 -12.60
C CYS A 41 5.15 7.45 -13.95
N LYS A 42 4.94 6.50 -14.85
CA LYS A 42 5.52 6.52 -16.20
C LYS A 42 5.08 7.76 -16.99
N GLU A 43 3.79 8.10 -16.96
CA GLU A 43 3.23 9.28 -17.65
C GLU A 43 3.80 10.58 -17.07
N ALA A 44 4.12 10.63 -15.79
CA ALA A 44 4.73 11.77 -15.11
C ALA A 44 6.27 11.80 -15.19
N GLY A 45 6.92 10.79 -15.79
CA GLY A 45 8.37 10.71 -15.86
C GLY A 45 9.03 10.38 -14.52
N ILE A 46 8.30 9.75 -13.59
CA ILE A 46 8.80 9.34 -12.28
C ILE A 46 9.27 7.88 -12.38
N ASP A 47 10.50 7.61 -11.96
CA ASP A 47 11.07 6.27 -11.93
C ASP A 47 10.41 5.44 -10.82
N ALA A 48 9.80 4.33 -11.21
CA ALA A 48 9.15 3.41 -10.30
C ALA A 48 9.40 1.96 -10.72
N ILE A 49 9.46 1.04 -9.75
CA ILE A 49 9.70 -0.38 -9.99
C ILE A 49 8.61 -1.21 -9.32
N ASN A 50 7.90 -2.03 -10.11
CA ASN A 50 7.06 -3.08 -9.55
C ASN A 50 7.93 -4.24 -9.04
N LEU A 51 8.08 -4.35 -7.72
CA LEU A 51 8.92 -5.38 -7.10
C LEU A 51 8.37 -6.80 -7.28
N VAL A 52 7.05 -6.95 -7.39
CA VAL A 52 6.33 -8.22 -7.47
C VAL A 52 5.55 -8.28 -8.77
N ASP A 53 6.27 -8.22 -9.88
CA ASP A 53 5.70 -8.32 -11.23
C ASP A 53 5.45 -9.80 -11.62
N THR A 54 4.61 -10.45 -10.82
CA THR A 54 4.20 -11.85 -11.02
C THR A 54 2.87 -12.11 -10.32
N GLN A 55 2.17 -13.14 -10.77
CA GLN A 55 0.97 -13.64 -10.08
C GLN A 55 1.30 -14.63 -8.95
N GLU A 56 2.54 -15.07 -8.84
CA GLU A 56 2.96 -15.95 -7.75
C GLU A 56 3.04 -15.24 -6.39
N ASP A 57 2.96 -16.01 -5.31
CA ASP A 57 3.15 -15.48 -3.96
C ASP A 57 4.65 -15.41 -3.62
N VAL A 58 5.26 -14.27 -3.87
CA VAL A 58 6.67 -14.03 -3.55
C VAL A 58 6.83 -13.86 -2.04
N PRO A 59 7.71 -14.64 -1.37
CA PRO A 59 7.97 -14.50 0.06
C PRO A 59 8.41 -13.09 0.45
N LEU A 60 8.00 -12.63 1.66
CA LEU A 60 8.32 -11.28 2.15
C LEU A 60 9.83 -11.02 2.19
N SER A 61 10.64 -12.04 2.57
CA SER A 61 12.10 -11.92 2.58
C SER A 61 12.66 -11.62 1.19
N LYS A 62 12.13 -12.27 0.15
CA LYS A 62 12.56 -12.03 -1.23
C LYS A 62 12.18 -10.64 -1.73
N ARG A 63 11.02 -10.12 -1.31
CA ARG A 63 10.62 -8.75 -1.63
C ARG A 63 11.58 -7.74 -1.01
N THR A 64 11.90 -7.91 0.27
CA THR A 64 12.81 -6.99 0.99
C THR A 64 14.27 -7.12 0.54
N GLU A 65 14.76 -8.33 0.24
CA GLU A 65 16.08 -8.54 -0.38
C GLU A 65 16.19 -7.76 -1.70
N LYS A 66 15.24 -7.99 -2.63
CA LYS A 66 15.22 -7.30 -3.94
C LYS A 66 15.16 -5.78 -3.79
N ALA A 67 14.31 -5.27 -2.88
CA ALA A 67 14.20 -3.83 -2.62
C ALA A 67 15.52 -3.25 -2.11
N ASN A 68 16.15 -3.92 -1.14
CA ASN A 68 17.41 -3.49 -0.55
C ASN A 68 18.57 -3.50 -1.56
N ASP A 69 18.61 -4.49 -2.45
CA ASP A 69 19.63 -4.57 -3.49
C ASP A 69 19.47 -3.44 -4.52
N ILE A 70 18.24 -3.15 -4.96
CA ILE A 70 17.92 -2.02 -5.84
C ILE A 70 18.35 -0.70 -5.18
N TYR A 71 17.97 -0.50 -3.90
CA TYR A 71 18.33 0.71 -3.18
C TYR A 71 19.86 0.91 -3.10
N ARG A 72 20.63 -0.14 -2.75
CA ARG A 72 22.09 -0.05 -2.71
C ARG A 72 22.68 0.28 -4.06
N GLN A 73 22.23 -0.40 -5.13
CA GLN A 73 22.67 -0.11 -6.49
C GLN A 73 22.38 1.34 -6.89
N GLN A 74 21.19 1.85 -6.58
CA GLN A 74 20.81 3.23 -6.88
C GLN A 74 21.68 4.23 -6.13
N MET A 75 21.92 4.00 -4.86
CA MET A 75 22.80 4.85 -4.05
C MET A 75 24.24 4.86 -4.54
N ASP A 76 24.75 3.70 -5.01
CA ASP A 76 26.09 3.58 -5.56
C ASP A 76 26.23 4.26 -6.94
N MET A 77 25.16 4.30 -7.74
CA MET A 77 25.18 4.87 -9.10
C MET A 77 25.05 6.39 -9.12
N ASP A 78 24.04 6.93 -8.47
CA ASP A 78 23.72 8.37 -8.55
C ASP A 78 23.38 9.02 -7.20
N GLY A 79 23.37 8.23 -6.12
CA GLY A 79 23.08 8.71 -4.78
C GLY A 79 21.64 9.14 -4.54
N LYS A 80 20.72 8.84 -5.47
CA LYS A 80 19.32 9.20 -5.31
C LYS A 80 18.63 8.23 -4.38
N PRO A 81 18.00 8.72 -3.30
CA PRO A 81 17.21 7.88 -2.41
C PRO A 81 15.92 7.43 -3.10
N CYS A 82 15.35 6.34 -2.61
CA CYS A 82 14.02 5.88 -3.00
C CYS A 82 13.20 5.49 -1.77
N ILE A 83 11.91 5.27 -1.97
CA ILE A 83 10.96 4.81 -0.95
C ILE A 83 10.42 3.43 -1.29
N TYR A 84 10.03 2.69 -0.27
CA TYR A 84 9.28 1.44 -0.43
C TYR A 84 7.81 1.66 -0.07
N VAL A 85 6.90 1.36 -0.99
CA VAL A 85 5.45 1.48 -0.77
C VAL A 85 4.81 0.10 -0.87
N SER A 86 4.18 -0.36 0.21
CA SER A 86 3.44 -1.62 0.28
C SER A 86 1.95 -1.33 0.31
N ILE A 87 1.20 -1.82 -0.68
CA ILE A 87 -0.23 -1.53 -0.84
C ILE A 87 -1.04 -2.78 -0.54
N HIS A 88 -1.95 -2.68 0.42
CA HIS A 88 -2.78 -3.76 0.93
C HIS A 88 -4.25 -3.36 1.09
N ALA A 89 -5.12 -4.35 1.28
CA ALA A 89 -6.49 -4.19 1.76
C ALA A 89 -6.63 -4.94 3.08
N ASN A 90 -7.15 -4.26 4.09
CA ASN A 90 -7.30 -4.80 5.44
C ASN A 90 -8.39 -5.89 5.50
N GLY A 91 -8.33 -6.72 6.52
CA GLY A 91 -9.32 -7.74 6.78
C GLY A 91 -9.44 -8.05 8.27
N PHE A 92 -10.64 -8.41 8.69
CA PHE A 92 -10.93 -8.79 10.06
C PHE A 92 -11.90 -9.98 10.11
N SER A 93 -12.05 -10.61 11.28
CA SER A 93 -12.98 -11.74 11.45
C SER A 93 -14.44 -11.33 11.49
N ALA A 94 -14.73 -10.06 11.75
CA ALA A 94 -16.07 -9.46 11.77
C ALA A 94 -16.20 -8.44 10.63
N GLU A 95 -17.44 -8.12 10.25
CA GLU A 95 -17.73 -7.22 9.12
C GLU A 95 -17.68 -5.73 9.51
N GLU A 96 -17.94 -5.40 10.78
CA GLU A 96 -18.06 -4.01 11.25
C GLU A 96 -16.80 -3.14 11.10
N PRO A 97 -15.56 -3.68 11.26
CA PRO A 97 -14.37 -2.86 11.06
C PRO A 97 -14.28 -2.28 9.65
N ASN A 98 -14.02 -0.98 9.59
CA ASN A 98 -13.93 -0.21 8.35
C ASN A 98 -12.84 0.86 8.44
N GLY A 99 -12.58 1.50 7.32
CA GLY A 99 -11.72 2.68 7.20
C GLY A 99 -10.36 2.39 6.60
N TRP A 100 -9.56 3.45 6.50
CA TRP A 100 -8.25 3.49 5.86
C TRP A 100 -7.14 3.73 6.90
N ALA A 101 -5.95 3.18 6.68
CA ALA A 101 -4.79 3.39 7.54
C ALA A 101 -3.48 3.35 6.75
N VAL A 102 -2.46 4.02 7.28
CA VAL A 102 -1.07 3.87 6.86
C VAL A 102 -0.22 3.46 8.06
N TYR A 103 0.82 2.68 7.80
CA TYR A 103 1.71 2.12 8.80
C TYR A 103 3.16 2.44 8.50
N THR A 104 3.92 2.74 9.56
CA THR A 104 5.38 2.84 9.56
C THR A 104 6.00 1.82 10.51
N SER A 105 7.32 1.78 10.56
CA SER A 105 8.04 1.03 11.59
C SER A 105 8.04 1.80 12.91
N ILE A 106 8.19 1.07 14.03
CA ILE A 106 8.18 1.64 15.39
C ILE A 106 9.26 2.71 15.55
N GLY A 107 8.89 3.86 16.16
CA GLY A 107 9.75 4.99 16.50
C GLY A 107 9.91 6.00 15.37
N GLU A 108 10.31 7.21 15.70
CA GLU A 108 10.48 8.30 14.75
C GLU A 108 11.45 7.96 13.62
N THR A 109 10.96 7.98 12.39
CA THR A 109 11.71 7.62 11.19
C THR A 109 11.43 8.59 10.04
N LYS A 110 12.21 8.50 8.95
CA LYS A 110 11.90 9.24 7.73
C LYS A 110 10.59 8.80 7.07
N SER A 111 10.07 7.62 7.43
CA SER A 111 8.82 7.09 6.88
C SER A 111 7.61 7.86 7.36
N ASP A 112 7.64 8.43 8.58
CA ASP A 112 6.52 9.12 9.21
C ASP A 112 6.09 10.35 8.40
N LYS A 113 7.07 11.10 7.88
CA LYS A 113 6.78 12.23 6.97
C LYS A 113 6.09 11.78 5.68
N ILE A 114 6.50 10.63 5.13
CA ILE A 114 5.89 10.05 3.93
C ILE A 114 4.47 9.57 4.24
N ALA A 115 4.29 8.89 5.38
CA ALA A 115 3.00 8.42 5.86
C ALA A 115 2.03 9.58 6.12
N THR A 116 2.50 10.67 6.74
CA THR A 116 1.72 11.89 6.96
C THR A 116 1.20 12.46 5.64
N ILE A 117 2.05 12.58 4.61
CA ILE A 117 1.62 13.06 3.28
C ILE A 117 0.54 12.14 2.70
N LEU A 118 0.75 10.82 2.73
CA LEU A 118 -0.25 9.88 2.23
C LEU A 118 -1.57 9.96 3.01
N TYR A 119 -1.49 10.10 4.33
CA TYR A 119 -2.66 10.30 5.18
C TYR A 119 -3.44 11.57 4.79
N GLU A 120 -2.76 12.70 4.58
CA GLU A 120 -3.41 13.95 4.15
C GLU A 120 -4.11 13.79 2.80
N LYS A 121 -3.49 13.07 1.83
CA LYS A 121 -4.14 12.74 0.54
C LYS A 121 -5.36 11.86 0.74
N ALA A 122 -5.28 10.86 1.63
CA ALA A 122 -6.41 9.99 1.94
C ALA A 122 -7.57 10.75 2.59
N VAL A 123 -7.31 11.64 3.56
CA VAL A 123 -8.32 12.52 4.18
C VAL A 123 -9.02 13.39 3.14
N ALA A 124 -8.26 13.98 2.23
CA ALA A 124 -8.80 14.85 1.19
C ALA A 124 -9.64 14.08 0.15
N GLU A 125 -9.20 12.89 -0.24
CA GLU A 125 -9.87 12.07 -1.25
C GLU A 125 -11.09 11.31 -0.71
N PHE A 126 -11.07 10.92 0.58
CA PHE A 126 -12.11 10.12 1.23
C PHE A 126 -12.68 10.82 2.48
N PRO A 127 -13.22 12.04 2.35
CA PRO A 127 -13.65 12.84 3.51
C PRO A 127 -14.82 12.23 4.29
N GLU A 128 -15.57 11.33 3.67
CA GLU A 128 -16.68 10.60 4.28
C GLU A 128 -16.24 9.34 5.04
N GLU A 129 -15.00 8.91 4.90
CA GLU A 129 -14.53 7.65 5.43
C GLU A 129 -13.74 7.80 6.72
N ARG A 130 -13.75 6.76 7.52
CA ARG A 130 -12.99 6.71 8.75
C ARG A 130 -11.51 6.57 8.47
N MET A 131 -10.69 7.50 8.97
CA MET A 131 -9.24 7.35 9.07
C MET A 131 -8.89 6.69 10.41
N ARG A 132 -8.16 5.60 10.36
CA ARG A 132 -7.70 4.84 11.52
C ARG A 132 -6.31 5.34 11.88
N ILE A 133 -6.25 6.18 12.91
CA ILE A 133 -5.01 6.85 13.35
C ILE A 133 -4.57 6.35 14.72
N ASP A 134 -3.28 6.45 15.01
CA ASP A 134 -2.71 6.28 16.36
C ASP A 134 -1.83 7.46 16.73
N THR A 135 -2.41 8.45 17.36
CA THR A 135 -1.69 9.62 17.86
C THR A 135 -1.08 9.43 19.25
N ARG A 136 -1.10 8.20 19.78
CA ARG A 136 -0.65 7.91 21.15
C ARG A 136 0.80 7.45 21.20
N SER A 137 1.32 6.88 20.12
CA SER A 137 2.68 6.35 20.06
C SER A 137 3.72 7.48 19.99
N ASP A 138 3.62 8.38 19.01
CA ASP A 138 4.58 9.46 18.75
C ASP A 138 3.95 10.81 18.35
N GLY A 139 2.62 10.86 18.22
CA GLY A 139 1.85 12.08 18.03
C GLY A 139 1.41 12.35 16.59
N ASP A 140 1.77 11.51 15.63
CA ASP A 140 1.31 11.62 14.24
C ASP A 140 0.11 10.71 13.91
N ALA A 141 -0.28 10.62 12.65
CA ALA A 141 -1.51 9.95 12.24
C ALA A 141 -1.32 8.51 11.76
N ASP A 142 -0.10 8.08 11.51
CA ASP A 142 0.14 6.72 11.08
C ASP A 142 0.12 5.73 12.25
N GLN A 143 0.03 4.45 11.92
CA GLN A 143 0.06 3.39 12.91
C GLN A 143 1.44 2.73 12.89
N GLU A 144 2.05 2.62 14.03
CA GLU A 144 3.30 1.89 14.16
C GLU A 144 3.06 0.38 14.16
N SER A 145 3.83 -0.34 13.35
CA SER A 145 3.75 -1.79 13.31
C SER A 145 5.08 -2.47 12.99
N ASN A 146 5.27 -3.64 13.58
CA ASN A 146 6.43 -4.48 13.36
C ASN A 146 6.31 -5.35 12.10
N PHE A 147 5.67 -4.83 11.03
CA PHE A 147 5.55 -5.56 9.78
C PHE A 147 6.92 -5.85 9.15
N TRP A 148 7.05 -7.04 8.57
CA TRP A 148 8.32 -7.49 8.01
C TRP A 148 8.90 -6.51 6.99
N VAL A 149 8.08 -6.04 6.05
CA VAL A 149 8.52 -5.14 4.97
C VAL A 149 8.94 -3.76 5.49
N LEU A 150 8.32 -3.25 6.55
CA LEU A 150 8.69 -1.98 7.17
C LEU A 150 10.02 -2.09 7.92
N ARG A 151 10.24 -3.21 8.63
CA ARG A 151 11.41 -3.44 9.48
C ARG A 151 12.65 -3.90 8.71
N LYS A 152 12.49 -4.57 7.55
CA LYS A 152 13.58 -5.25 6.83
C LYS A 152 14.02 -4.53 5.57
N THR A 153 13.38 -3.45 5.19
CA THR A 153 13.87 -2.53 4.16
C THR A 153 14.85 -1.52 4.76
N VAL A 154 15.83 -1.09 3.97
CA VAL A 154 16.86 -0.12 4.40
C VAL A 154 16.51 1.32 4.00
N MET A 155 15.59 1.49 3.06
CA MET A 155 15.03 2.78 2.67
C MET A 155 13.79 3.10 3.51
N PRO A 156 13.32 4.37 3.52
CA PRO A 156 12.02 4.71 4.10
C PRO A 156 10.91 3.86 3.49
N ALA A 157 10.06 3.28 4.34
CA ALA A 157 9.04 2.33 3.94
C ALA A 157 7.70 2.61 4.63
N ILE A 158 6.62 2.56 3.86
CA ILE A 158 5.25 2.66 4.34
C ILE A 158 4.41 1.47 3.86
N LEU A 159 3.36 1.16 4.61
CA LEU A 159 2.34 0.18 4.22
C LEU A 159 0.96 0.81 4.37
N SER A 160 0.20 0.85 3.29
CA SER A 160 -1.20 1.31 3.33
C SER A 160 -2.16 0.13 3.39
N GLU A 161 -3.13 0.22 4.29
CA GLU A 161 -4.29 -0.66 4.39
C GLU A 161 -5.51 0.10 3.87
N ASN A 162 -5.79 -0.14 2.59
CA ASN A 162 -6.80 0.58 1.84
C ASN A 162 -8.17 -0.06 2.07
N PHE A 163 -8.83 0.33 3.16
CA PHE A 163 -10.15 -0.16 3.54
C PHE A 163 -10.19 -1.66 3.90
N PHE A 164 -11.35 -2.13 4.32
CA PHE A 164 -11.54 -3.51 4.76
C PHE A 164 -12.23 -4.35 3.68
N MET A 165 -11.53 -5.38 3.19
CA MET A 165 -12.11 -6.35 2.26
C MET A 165 -13.21 -7.21 2.90
N THR A 166 -13.32 -7.22 4.22
CA THR A 166 -14.36 -7.93 4.99
C THR A 166 -15.54 -7.05 5.37
N ASN A 167 -15.49 -5.74 5.10
CA ASN A 167 -16.60 -4.82 5.24
C ASN A 167 -17.29 -4.65 3.88
N SER A 168 -18.60 -4.88 3.83
CA SER A 168 -19.35 -4.88 2.57
C SER A 168 -19.25 -3.54 1.84
N ASP A 169 -19.47 -2.43 2.53
CA ASP A 169 -19.48 -1.09 1.92
C ASP A 169 -18.08 -0.71 1.41
N ASN A 170 -17.04 -0.90 2.24
CA ASN A 170 -15.66 -0.63 1.83
C ASN A 170 -15.24 -1.51 0.65
N CYS A 171 -15.58 -2.80 0.68
CA CYS A 171 -15.20 -3.75 -0.35
C CYS A 171 -15.81 -3.39 -1.71
N HIS A 172 -17.11 -3.13 -1.76
CA HIS A 172 -17.80 -2.81 -3.01
C HIS A 172 -17.42 -1.42 -3.53
N LYS A 173 -17.36 -0.40 -2.65
CA LYS A 173 -17.14 0.99 -3.05
C LYS A 173 -15.71 1.28 -3.50
N TYR A 174 -14.71 0.61 -2.90
CA TYR A 174 -13.30 0.98 -3.11
C TYR A 174 -12.42 -0.14 -3.67
N LEU A 175 -12.76 -1.41 -3.36
CA LEU A 175 -11.84 -2.50 -3.65
C LEU A 175 -12.27 -3.33 -4.86
N LEU A 176 -13.58 -3.45 -5.10
CA LEU A 176 -14.15 -4.13 -6.28
C LEU A 176 -14.45 -3.14 -7.41
N ASP A 177 -14.83 -1.91 -7.08
CA ASP A 177 -15.18 -0.87 -8.04
C ASP A 177 -13.94 -0.26 -8.71
N GLU A 178 -14.01 -0.02 -10.03
CA GLU A 178 -12.88 0.52 -10.79
C GLU A 178 -12.58 1.98 -10.43
N GLU A 179 -13.60 2.82 -10.22
CA GLU A 179 -13.44 4.21 -9.79
C GLU A 179 -12.83 4.27 -8.38
N GLY A 180 -13.30 3.40 -7.47
CA GLY A 180 -12.73 3.25 -6.14
C GLY A 180 -11.24 2.89 -6.19
N ARG A 181 -10.85 1.97 -7.07
CA ARG A 181 -9.44 1.58 -7.30
C ARG A 181 -8.61 2.74 -7.89
N ASP A 182 -9.19 3.50 -8.81
CA ASP A 182 -8.52 4.68 -9.36
C ASP A 182 -8.26 5.74 -8.29
N ARG A 183 -9.21 5.98 -7.39
CA ARG A 183 -9.05 6.89 -6.25
C ARG A 183 -7.96 6.41 -5.28
N VAL A 184 -7.88 5.10 -4.99
CA VAL A 184 -6.80 4.53 -4.18
C VAL A 184 -5.44 4.70 -4.86
N ALA A 185 -5.33 4.46 -6.15
CA ALA A 185 -4.07 4.68 -6.88
C ALA A 185 -3.68 6.16 -6.91
N LYS A 186 -4.66 7.07 -7.07
CA LYS A 186 -4.48 8.51 -7.09
C LYS A 186 -3.80 9.05 -5.82
N ILE A 187 -4.25 8.68 -4.63
CA ILE A 187 -3.65 9.17 -3.38
C ILE A 187 -2.17 8.79 -3.25
N HIS A 188 -1.81 7.57 -3.66
CA HIS A 188 -0.42 7.13 -3.66
C HIS A 188 0.41 7.89 -4.70
N PHE A 189 -0.15 8.13 -5.86
CA PHE A 189 0.52 8.92 -6.90
C PHE A 189 0.75 10.37 -6.48
N GLU A 190 -0.25 11.02 -5.91
CA GLU A 190 -0.13 12.41 -5.41
C GLU A 190 0.90 12.52 -4.27
N MET A 191 0.98 11.51 -3.39
CA MET A 191 2.04 11.42 -2.40
C MET A 191 3.43 11.37 -3.07
N ILE A 192 3.63 10.47 -4.03
CA ILE A 192 4.90 10.33 -4.74
C ILE A 192 5.27 11.63 -5.46
N GLN A 193 4.34 12.27 -6.15
CA GLN A 193 4.57 13.56 -6.82
C GLN A 193 5.01 14.64 -5.82
N GLN A 194 4.41 14.67 -4.65
CA GLN A 194 4.78 15.67 -3.62
C GLN A 194 6.18 15.40 -3.07
N ILE A 195 6.53 14.14 -2.81
CA ILE A 195 7.87 13.72 -2.36
C ILE A 195 8.95 14.15 -3.37
N GLU A 196 8.73 13.85 -4.66
CA GLU A 196 9.64 14.25 -5.74
C GLU A 196 9.78 15.76 -5.84
N LYS A 197 8.66 16.48 -5.87
CA LYS A 197 8.63 17.93 -6.02
C LYS A 197 9.33 18.66 -4.86
N GLU A 198 9.14 18.18 -3.64
CA GLU A 198 9.64 18.82 -2.41
C GLU A 198 10.99 18.25 -1.96
N ASN A 199 11.52 17.25 -2.66
CA ASN A 199 12.80 16.59 -2.34
C ASN A 199 12.85 16.13 -0.86
N ILE A 200 11.83 15.37 -0.44
CA ILE A 200 11.56 15.05 0.98
C ILE A 200 12.50 13.99 1.55
N ILE A 201 13.12 13.16 0.71
CA ILE A 201 13.98 12.03 1.09
C ILE A 201 15.41 12.18 0.59
#